data_94d57a6b16bc867e49263efcd6b8bc1a
#
_entry.id   94d57a6b16bc867e49263efcd6b8bc1a
#
_cell.length_a   1.000
_cell.length_b   1.000
_cell.length_c   1.000
_cell.angle_alpha   90.00
_cell.angle_beta   90.00
_cell.angle_gamma   90.00
#
_symmetry.space_group_name_H-M   'P 1'
#
loop_
_entity.id
_entity.type
_entity.pdbx_description
1 polymer ?
#
loop_
_entity_poly.entity_id
_entity_poly.type
_entity_poly.pdbx_seq_one_letter_code
_entity_poly.pdbx_strand_id
1 'polypeptide(L)' 'MKVIIREINYKEVDVPIDTTIFDIEDMIRNGDVVVGDTLDSEYSVKFPESEDYKYVC' A
#
# COMPACT_ATOMS: atom_id res chain seq x y z
N MET A 1 8.23 -4.70 8.91
CA MET A 1 6.92 -5.38 8.88
C MET A 1 6.42 -5.50 7.45
N LYS A 2 5.56 -6.45 7.22
CA LYS A 2 4.99 -6.65 5.89
C LYS A 2 3.60 -6.04 5.82
N VAL A 3 3.36 -5.23 4.79
CA VAL A 3 2.04 -4.68 4.52
C VAL A 3 1.57 -5.22 3.17
N ILE A 4 0.27 -5.30 2.99
CA ILE A 4 -0.32 -5.72 1.72
C ILE A 4 -0.92 -4.49 1.07
N ILE A 5 -0.44 -4.15 -0.12
CA ILE A 5 -0.99 -3.07 -0.91
C ILE A 5 -1.84 -3.68 -2.01
N ARG A 6 -3.07 -3.25 -2.07
CA ARG A 6 -4.05 -3.77 -3.02
C ARG A 6 -4.57 -2.67 -3.93
N GLU A 7 -4.62 -3.01 -5.18
CA GLU A 7 -5.33 -2.27 -6.22
C GLU A 7 -6.27 -3.30 -6.87
N ILE A 8 -6.03 -3.66 -8.11
CA ILE A 8 -6.65 -4.83 -8.73
C ILE A 8 -5.91 -6.09 -8.28
N ASN A 9 -4.60 -5.96 -8.13
CA ASN A 9 -3.71 -7.01 -7.68
C ASN A 9 -3.22 -6.73 -6.26
N TYR A 10 -2.65 -7.75 -5.66
CA TYR A 10 -2.05 -7.64 -4.32
C TYR A 10 -0.55 -7.64 -4.43
N LYS A 11 0.10 -6.87 -3.58
CA LYS A 11 1.55 -6.93 -3.43
C LYS A 11 1.91 -6.83 -1.96
N GLU A 12 2.71 -7.76 -1.49
CA GLU A 12 3.27 -7.71 -0.14
C GLU A 12 4.57 -6.91 -0.18
N VAL A 13 4.67 -5.92 0.67
CA VAL A 13 5.83 -5.02 0.72
C VAL A 13 6.39 -5.01 2.14
N ASP A 14 7.70 -5.16 2.26
CA ASP A 14 8.38 -5.08 3.55
C ASP A 14 8.76 -3.62 3.82
N VAL A 15 8.30 -3.11 4.96
CA VAL A 15 8.50 -1.71 5.35
C VAL A 15 8.98 -1.65 6.80
N PRO A 16 9.62 -0.54 7.21
CA PRO A 16 9.98 -0.34 8.62
C PRO A 16 8.76 -0.42 9.54
N ILE A 17 8.99 -0.85 10.76
CA ILE A 17 7.91 -1.11 11.72
C ILE A 17 7.13 0.15 12.10
N ASP A 18 7.74 1.31 11.97
CA ASP A 18 7.14 2.60 12.28
C ASP A 18 6.48 3.28 11.06
N THR A 19 6.37 2.57 9.95
CA THR A 19 5.76 3.09 8.73
C THR A 19 4.28 3.38 8.95
N THR A 20 3.85 4.58 8.55
CA THR A 20 2.47 5.03 8.66
C THR A 20 1.77 4.92 7.32
N ILE A 21 0.44 5.14 7.34
CA ILE A 21 -0.34 5.16 6.11
C ILE A 21 0.09 6.31 5.19
N PHE A 22 0.55 7.42 5.76
CA PHE A 22 1.06 8.54 4.98
C PHE A 22 2.35 8.18 4.25
N ASP A 23 3.20 7.39 4.89
CA ASP A 23 4.43 6.90 4.26
C ASP A 23 4.09 5.99 3.07
N ILE A 24 3.10 5.13 3.22
CA ILE A 24 2.64 4.25 2.15
C ILE A 24 2.09 5.08 0.98
N GLU A 25 1.31 6.12 1.28
CA GLU A 25 0.79 7.01 0.25
C GLU A 25 1.93 7.64 -0.55
N ASP A 26 2.96 8.14 0.13
CA ASP A 26 4.13 8.73 -0.52
C ASP A 26 4.86 7.72 -1.39
N MET A 27 5.00 6.49 -0.94
CA MET A 27 5.63 5.42 -1.71
C MET A 27 4.87 5.16 -3.01
N ILE A 28 3.55 5.13 -2.94
CA ILE A 28 2.71 4.91 -4.11
C ILE A 28 2.84 6.08 -5.09
N ARG A 29 2.77 7.30 -4.59
CA ARG A 29 2.87 8.52 -5.42
C ARG A 29 4.23 8.66 -6.08
N ASN A 30 5.29 8.24 -5.41
CA ASN A 30 6.64 8.31 -5.93
C ASN A 30 6.97 7.18 -6.90
N GLY A 31 6.06 6.21 -7.06
CA GLY A 31 6.28 5.07 -7.92
C GLY A 31 7.18 4.00 -7.35
N ASP A 32 7.47 4.06 -6.06
CA ASP A 32 8.30 3.04 -5.40
C ASP A 32 7.57 1.70 -5.31
N VAL A 33 6.25 1.74 -5.35
CA VAL A 33 5.42 0.55 -5.33
C VAL A 33 4.47 0.62 -6.52
N VAL A 34 4.62 -0.33 -7.44
CA VAL A 34 3.75 -0.46 -8.60
C VAL A 34 3.02 -1.78 -8.46
N VAL A 35 1.73 -1.72 -8.20
CA VAL A 35 0.89 -2.89 -7.99
C VAL A 35 0.15 -3.27 -9.27
N GLY A 36 -0.16 -2.30 -10.12
CA GLY A 36 -0.82 -2.51 -11.40
C GLY A 36 -0.49 -1.39 -12.37
N ASP A 37 -1.00 -1.51 -13.59
CA ASP A 37 -0.69 -0.59 -14.69
C ASP A 37 -1.76 0.48 -14.90
N THR A 38 -2.73 0.59 -14.02
CA THR A 38 -3.85 1.50 -14.20
C THR A 38 -3.57 2.84 -13.52
N LEU A 39 -3.70 3.92 -14.29
CA LEU A 39 -3.40 5.27 -13.81
C LEU A 39 -4.45 5.81 -12.83
N ASP A 40 -5.65 5.30 -12.88
CA ASP A 40 -6.77 5.78 -12.07
C ASP A 40 -7.17 4.80 -10.97
N SER A 41 -6.25 3.94 -10.58
CA SER A 41 -6.56 2.92 -9.58
C SER A 41 -6.63 3.48 -8.18
N GLU A 42 -7.53 2.93 -7.40
CA GLU A 42 -7.61 3.20 -5.97
C GLU A 42 -6.74 2.19 -5.23
N TYR A 43 -5.90 2.69 -4.36
CA TYR A 43 -5.00 1.86 -3.57
C TYR A 43 -5.49 1.75 -2.15
N SER A 44 -5.40 0.55 -1.61
CA SER A 44 -5.69 0.26 -0.21
C SER A 44 -4.52 -0.50 0.39
N VAL A 45 -4.32 -0.34 1.69
CA VAL A 45 -3.24 -1.00 2.40
C VAL A 45 -3.79 -1.74 3.63
N LYS A 46 -3.24 -2.91 3.88
CA LYS A 46 -3.55 -3.68 5.09
C LYS A 46 -2.26 -3.84 5.88
N PHE A 47 -2.26 -3.32 7.10
CA PHE A 47 -1.18 -3.52 8.05
C PHE A 47 -1.34 -4.86 8.76
N PRO A 48 -0.23 -5.46 9.23
CA PRO A 48 -0.31 -6.77 9.89
C PRO A 48 -1.15 -6.78 11.17
N GLU A 49 -1.31 -5.62 11.81
CA GLU A 49 -2.10 -5.47 13.02
C GLU A 49 -3.60 -5.31 12.75
N SER A 50 -3.96 -5.07 11.50
CA SER A 50 -5.34 -4.80 11.10
C SER A 50 -5.86 -5.92 10.23
N GLU A 51 -7.14 -6.24 10.36
CA GLU A 51 -7.81 -7.21 9.51
C GLU A 51 -8.43 -6.57 8.28
N ASP A 52 -8.52 -5.24 8.27
CA ASP A 52 -9.20 -4.50 7.23
C ASP A 52 -8.22 -3.71 6.38
N TYR A 53 -8.58 -3.54 5.10
CA TYR A 53 -7.86 -2.65 4.21
C TYR A 53 -8.31 -1.21 4.43
N LYS A 54 -7.36 -0.29 4.38
CA LYS A 54 -7.63 1.14 4.47
C LYS A 54 -7.32 1.81 3.14
N TYR A 55 -8.23 2.63 2.68
CA TYR A 55 -8.02 3.40 1.46
C TYR A 55 -6.86 4.38 1.63
N VAL A 56 -6.00 4.45 0.64
CA VAL A 56 -4.82 5.33 0.67
C VAL A 56 -4.98 6.48 -0.32
N CYS A 57 -5.23 6.17 -1.57
CA CYS A 57 -5.38 7.21 -2.59
C CYS A 57 -6.04 6.70 -3.87
#